data_e6487b2444ca92fea370669a4a8a1cd6
#
_entry.id   e6487b2444ca92fea370669a4a8a1cd6
#
_cell.length_a   1.000
_cell.length_b   1.000
_cell.length_c   1.000
_cell.angle_alpha   90.00
_cell.angle_beta   90.00
_cell.angle_gamma   90.00
#
_symmetry.space_group_name_H-M   'P 1'
#
loop_
_entity.id
_entity.type
_entity.pdbx_description
1 polymer ?
#
loop_
_entity_poly.entity_id
_entity_poly.type
_entity_poly.pdbx_seq_one_letter_code
_entity_poly.pdbx_strand_id
1 'polypeptide(L)'
;VCGLNPKKADDFENVMYRGSSVDQTMLPDVINRFLMTVTDGVPMLDQEFLANLRRECVDCPDCCIVSEFDVYRVMCRLKENKASLTDSMNNKLLRTLADVLAAPICAVINSSIRQGFIPEQWKMSRVTVLPKNIPIKNIENDIRPIAITCPISKVAEHFISKFFDEHFDERQDENQFGSTRGLSTTLALIKLSHVLFEASDDSRNIIRVLFIDFKRAFDLIDHNILHKKLTEYGFASQLSTWMLSF
;
A
#
# COMPACT_ATOMS: atom_id res chain seq x y z
N VAL A 1 6.28 -13.50 -10.09
CA VAL A 1 6.52 -14.93 -9.87
C VAL A 1 6.47 -15.20 -8.38
N CYS A 2 5.51 -16.00 -7.92
CA CYS A 2 5.40 -16.37 -6.52
C CYS A 2 6.44 -17.47 -6.21
N GLY A 3 7.43 -17.16 -5.38
CA GLY A 3 8.40 -18.13 -4.89
C GLY A 3 7.99 -18.62 -3.50
N LEU A 4 7.58 -19.87 -3.36
CA LEU A 4 7.40 -20.49 -2.06
C LEU A 4 8.77 -20.76 -1.43
N ASN A 5 8.96 -20.37 -0.17
CA ASN A 5 10.17 -20.71 0.57
C ASN A 5 10.10 -22.23 0.93
N PRO A 6 11.06 -23.06 0.47
CA PRO A 6 11.01 -24.51 0.69
C PRO A 6 10.99 -24.91 2.18
N LYS A 7 11.45 -24.06 3.10
CA LYS A 7 11.35 -24.30 4.55
C LYS A 7 9.94 -24.18 5.14
N LYS A 8 8.94 -23.80 4.34
CA LYS A 8 7.53 -23.64 4.73
C LYS A 8 6.59 -24.49 3.89
N ALA A 9 7.10 -25.49 3.19
CA ALA A 9 6.28 -26.39 2.39
C ALA A 9 5.26 -27.15 3.25
N ASP A 10 5.63 -27.47 4.48
CA ASP A 10 4.76 -28.19 5.44
C ASP A 10 3.52 -27.36 5.86
N ASP A 11 3.54 -26.04 5.67
CA ASP A 11 2.38 -25.18 5.96
C ASP A 11 1.24 -25.36 4.94
N PHE A 12 1.49 -26.08 3.83
CA PHE A 12 0.58 -26.22 2.68
C PHE A 12 0.15 -27.69 2.46
N GLU A 13 -0.30 -28.38 3.49
CA GLU A 13 -0.86 -29.73 3.37
C GLU A 13 -2.36 -29.70 3.06
N ASN A 14 -2.78 -30.51 2.07
CA ASN A 14 -4.19 -30.68 1.69
C ASN A 14 -4.94 -29.35 1.41
N VAL A 15 -4.29 -28.46 0.68
CA VAL A 15 -4.83 -27.13 0.38
C VAL A 15 -5.98 -27.22 -0.62
N MET A 16 -7.05 -26.48 -0.35
CA MET A 16 -8.23 -26.35 -1.21
C MET A 16 -8.24 -25.02 -1.95
N TYR A 17 -8.69 -25.06 -3.19
CA TYR A 17 -9.01 -23.88 -3.99
C TYR A 17 -10.33 -24.10 -4.75
N ARG A 18 -11.30 -23.20 -4.60
CA ARG A 18 -12.64 -23.29 -5.19
C ARG A 18 -13.31 -24.66 -4.96
N GLY A 19 -13.13 -25.23 -3.75
CA GLY A 19 -13.74 -26.50 -3.37
C GLY A 19 -13.01 -27.75 -3.86
N SER A 20 -11.89 -27.61 -4.58
CA SER A 20 -11.10 -28.74 -5.07
C SER A 20 -9.73 -28.81 -4.38
N SER A 21 -9.24 -30.02 -4.13
CA SER A 21 -7.88 -30.23 -3.59
C SER A 21 -6.83 -29.86 -4.65
N VAL A 22 -5.77 -29.18 -4.21
CA VAL A 22 -4.67 -28.72 -5.06
C VAL A 22 -3.45 -29.60 -4.85
N ASP A 23 -2.89 -30.12 -5.94
CA ASP A 23 -1.61 -30.80 -5.92
C ASP A 23 -0.48 -29.83 -5.53
N GLN A 24 0.45 -30.26 -4.67
CA GLN A 24 1.56 -29.41 -4.21
C GLN A 24 2.42 -28.89 -5.35
N THR A 25 2.58 -29.65 -6.44
CA THR A 25 3.37 -29.24 -7.61
C THR A 25 2.70 -28.09 -8.37
N MET A 26 1.37 -28.02 -8.36
CA MET A 26 0.57 -26.99 -9.02
C MET A 26 0.27 -25.78 -8.12
N LEU A 27 0.62 -25.86 -6.86
CA LEU A 27 0.26 -24.86 -5.85
C LEU A 27 0.77 -23.44 -6.20
N PRO A 28 2.01 -23.22 -6.66
CA PRO A 28 2.47 -21.89 -7.07
C PRO A 28 1.63 -21.28 -8.21
N ASP A 29 1.27 -22.07 -9.21
CA ASP A 29 0.48 -21.63 -10.35
C ASP A 29 -0.96 -21.32 -9.96
N VAL A 30 -1.54 -22.12 -9.07
CA VAL A 30 -2.89 -21.89 -8.53
C VAL A 30 -2.91 -20.61 -7.71
N ILE A 31 -1.91 -20.39 -6.84
CA ILE A 31 -1.80 -19.15 -6.07
C ILE A 31 -1.63 -17.93 -7.00
N ASN A 32 -0.75 -18.01 -8.01
CA ASN A 32 -0.60 -16.94 -8.99
C ASN A 32 -1.90 -16.62 -9.71
N ARG A 33 -2.61 -17.65 -10.18
CA ARG A 33 -3.91 -17.47 -10.83
C ARG A 33 -4.92 -16.83 -9.89
N PHE A 34 -4.98 -17.27 -8.65
CA PHE A 34 -5.84 -16.68 -7.64
C PHE A 34 -5.53 -15.19 -7.43
N LEU A 35 -4.26 -14.83 -7.26
CA LEU A 35 -3.85 -13.45 -7.04
C LEU A 35 -4.18 -12.55 -8.24
N MET A 36 -4.07 -13.05 -9.47
CA MET A 36 -4.46 -12.32 -10.67
C MET A 36 -5.97 -12.08 -10.78
N THR A 37 -6.79 -12.94 -10.18
CA THR A 37 -8.25 -12.81 -10.21
C THR A 37 -8.84 -12.05 -9.02
N VAL A 38 -8.01 -11.60 -8.07
CA VAL A 38 -8.49 -10.90 -6.86
C VAL A 38 -9.22 -9.59 -7.20
N THR A 39 -8.75 -8.90 -8.22
CA THR A 39 -9.30 -7.62 -8.69
C THR A 39 -10.30 -7.76 -9.83
N ASP A 40 -10.63 -9.00 -10.24
CA ASP A 40 -11.68 -9.21 -11.24
C ASP A 40 -13.00 -8.60 -10.77
N GLY A 41 -13.56 -7.71 -11.57
CA GLY A 41 -14.79 -6.98 -11.22
C GLY A 41 -14.58 -5.62 -10.56
N VAL A 42 -13.35 -5.23 -10.22
CA VAL A 42 -13.04 -3.84 -9.88
C VAL A 42 -12.87 -3.05 -11.19
N PRO A 43 -13.58 -1.93 -11.38
CA PRO A 43 -13.41 -1.10 -12.56
C PRO A 43 -11.95 -0.62 -12.65
N MET A 44 -11.29 -0.93 -13.74
CA MET A 44 -9.95 -0.41 -14.01
C MET A 44 -10.05 1.00 -14.57
N LEU A 45 -9.09 1.85 -14.18
CA LEU A 45 -8.95 3.15 -14.83
C LEU A 45 -8.59 2.98 -16.31
N ASP A 46 -9.30 3.73 -17.15
CA ASP A 46 -9.00 3.78 -18.57
C ASP A 46 -7.62 4.41 -18.80
N GLN A 47 -6.80 3.77 -19.61
CA GLN A 47 -5.46 4.26 -19.97
C GLN A 47 -5.51 5.58 -20.74
N GLU A 48 -6.54 5.79 -21.56
CA GLU A 48 -6.77 7.06 -22.24
C GLU A 48 -7.13 8.16 -21.27
N PHE A 49 -7.95 7.87 -20.27
CA PHE A 49 -8.27 8.79 -19.18
C PHE A 49 -7.01 9.21 -18.40
N LEU A 50 -6.15 8.27 -18.01
CA LEU A 50 -4.86 8.57 -17.36
C LEU A 50 -3.94 9.42 -18.25
N ALA A 51 -3.90 9.13 -19.56
CA ALA A 51 -3.11 9.91 -20.49
C ALA A 51 -3.63 11.35 -20.63
N ASN A 52 -4.93 11.55 -20.58
CA ASN A 52 -5.55 12.88 -20.60
C ASN A 52 -5.26 13.65 -19.31
N LEU A 53 -5.40 13.01 -18.14
CA LEU A 53 -5.01 13.61 -16.86
C LEU A 53 -3.56 14.10 -16.88
N ARG A 54 -2.63 13.32 -17.44
CA ARG A 54 -1.22 13.73 -17.57
C ARG A 54 -1.03 14.95 -18.46
N ARG A 55 -1.82 15.08 -19.54
CA ARG A 55 -1.76 16.23 -20.45
C ARG A 55 -2.32 17.50 -19.81
N GLU A 56 -3.33 17.37 -18.98
CA GLU A 56 -3.97 18.48 -18.27
C GLU A 56 -3.14 18.99 -17.08
N CYS A 57 -2.22 18.15 -16.58
CA CYS A 57 -1.30 18.51 -15.50
C CYS A 57 -0.18 19.41 -16.01
N VAL A 58 -0.41 20.71 -16.05
CA VAL A 58 0.54 21.70 -16.63
C VAL A 58 1.62 22.10 -15.64
N ASP A 59 1.28 22.27 -14.35
CA ASP A 59 2.20 22.75 -13.33
C ASP A 59 2.21 21.90 -12.06
N CYS A 60 3.39 21.40 -11.70
CA CYS A 60 3.59 20.78 -10.40
C CYS A 60 3.83 21.89 -9.37
N PRO A 61 3.02 21.99 -8.31
CA PRO A 61 3.26 22.97 -7.26
C PRO A 61 4.64 22.81 -6.65
N ASP A 62 5.33 23.92 -6.35
CA ASP A 62 6.67 23.90 -5.75
C ASP A 62 6.72 23.13 -4.42
N CYS A 63 5.60 23.09 -3.69
CA CYS A 63 5.48 22.31 -2.46
C CYS A 63 5.57 20.79 -2.66
N CYS A 64 5.40 20.29 -3.89
CA CYS A 64 5.50 18.87 -4.25
C CYS A 64 6.90 18.48 -4.76
N ILE A 65 7.86 19.40 -4.75
CA ILE A 65 9.23 19.16 -5.18
C ILE A 65 10.06 18.68 -3.99
N VAL A 66 10.73 17.56 -4.20
CA VAL A 66 11.60 16.94 -3.19
C VAL A 66 13.00 17.53 -3.30
N SER A 67 13.64 17.84 -2.15
CA SER A 67 15.03 18.27 -2.13
C SER A 67 16.01 17.07 -2.13
N GLU A 68 17.20 17.26 -2.68
CA GLU A 68 18.26 16.27 -2.64
C GLU A 68 18.62 15.88 -1.20
N PHE A 69 18.66 16.85 -0.31
CA PHE A 69 18.94 16.64 1.11
C PHE A 69 17.89 15.76 1.79
N ASP A 70 16.60 15.93 1.45
CA ASP A 70 15.55 15.08 2.01
C ASP A 70 15.65 13.66 1.49
N VAL A 71 15.97 13.46 0.20
CA VAL A 71 16.23 12.13 -0.36
C VAL A 71 17.40 11.47 0.35
N TYR A 72 18.51 12.18 0.54
CA TYR A 72 19.65 11.70 1.30
C TYR A 72 19.25 11.25 2.71
N ARG A 73 18.48 12.09 3.44
CA ARG A 73 18.03 11.75 4.79
C ARG A 73 17.14 10.51 4.85
N VAL A 74 16.25 10.35 3.87
CA VAL A 74 15.39 9.16 3.78
C VAL A 74 16.21 7.93 3.49
N MET A 75 17.15 8.00 2.56
CA MET A 75 18.07 6.89 2.23
C MET A 75 18.90 6.46 3.43
N CYS A 76 19.47 7.39 4.19
CA CYS A 76 20.22 7.09 5.42
C CYS A 76 19.40 6.38 6.50
N ARG A 77 18.07 6.51 6.50
CA ARG A 77 17.15 5.87 7.45
C ARG A 77 16.61 4.52 6.99
N LEU A 78 16.94 4.08 5.79
CA LEU A 78 16.48 2.79 5.28
C LEU A 78 17.00 1.65 6.18
N LYS A 79 16.11 0.72 6.51
CA LYS A 79 16.48 -0.47 7.30
C LYS A 79 17.17 -1.48 6.38
N GLU A 80 18.43 -1.79 6.64
CA GLU A 80 19.29 -2.63 5.79
C GLU A 80 18.71 -4.03 5.54
N ASN A 81 18.14 -4.65 6.57
CA ASN A 81 17.68 -6.04 6.55
C ASN A 81 16.22 -6.21 6.07
N LYS A 82 15.65 -5.23 5.35
CA LYS A 82 14.34 -5.40 4.73
C LYS A 82 14.45 -6.13 3.40
N ALA A 83 13.46 -6.99 3.14
CA ALA A 83 13.34 -7.65 1.84
C ALA A 83 13.24 -6.60 0.73
N SER A 84 14.01 -6.82 -0.34
CA SER A 84 14.01 -6.02 -1.56
C SER A 84 13.78 -6.93 -2.77
N LEU A 85 13.34 -6.35 -3.86
CA LEU A 85 13.31 -7.05 -5.14
C LEU A 85 14.74 -7.49 -5.52
N THR A 86 14.89 -8.62 -6.20
CA THR A 86 16.17 -9.31 -6.43
C THR A 86 17.13 -8.60 -7.39
N ASP A 87 16.76 -7.48 -7.93
CA ASP A 87 17.39 -6.79 -9.06
C ASP A 87 18.41 -5.72 -8.65
N SER A 88 19.24 -6.02 -7.67
CA SER A 88 20.47 -5.31 -7.42
C SER A 88 20.47 -4.11 -6.47
N MET A 89 19.44 -3.31 -6.36
CA MET A 89 19.40 -2.14 -5.47
C MET A 89 18.73 -2.47 -4.14
N ASN A 90 19.47 -3.03 -3.20
CA ASN A 90 18.94 -3.26 -1.85
C ASN A 90 19.09 -2.02 -0.95
N ASN A 91 18.37 -2.02 0.17
CA ASN A 91 18.39 -0.90 1.11
C ASN A 91 19.80 -0.61 1.67
N LYS A 92 20.64 -1.63 1.85
CA LYS A 92 22.02 -1.47 2.32
C LYS A 92 22.85 -0.68 1.32
N LEU A 93 22.76 -1.01 0.03
CA LEU A 93 23.45 -0.29 -1.03
C LEU A 93 23.00 1.16 -1.12
N LEU A 94 21.68 1.42 -1.14
CA LEU A 94 21.13 2.76 -1.17
C LEU A 94 21.57 3.59 0.04
N ARG A 95 21.62 3.01 1.22
CA ARG A 95 22.07 3.68 2.43
C ARG A 95 23.57 3.96 2.39
N THR A 96 24.39 2.99 1.94
CA THR A 96 25.85 3.14 1.89
C THR A 96 26.28 4.20 0.89
N LEU A 97 25.59 4.30 -0.25
CA LEU A 97 25.89 5.24 -1.34
C LEU A 97 24.94 6.44 -1.36
N ALA A 98 24.33 6.79 -0.22
CA ALA A 98 23.33 7.83 -0.16
C ALA A 98 23.87 9.21 -0.59
N ASP A 99 25.12 9.50 -0.26
CA ASP A 99 25.82 10.73 -0.63
C ASP A 99 26.01 10.91 -2.15
N VAL A 100 26.19 9.82 -2.88
CA VAL A 100 26.37 9.84 -4.34
C VAL A 100 25.04 9.70 -5.08
N LEU A 101 24.13 8.87 -4.54
CA LEU A 101 22.90 8.52 -5.22
C LEU A 101 21.73 9.47 -4.94
N ALA A 102 21.81 10.33 -3.92
CA ALA A 102 20.71 11.23 -3.57
C ALA A 102 20.34 12.18 -4.73
N ALA A 103 21.32 12.81 -5.38
CA ALA A 103 21.08 13.73 -6.48
C ALA A 103 20.39 13.07 -7.69
N PRO A 104 20.90 11.97 -8.28
CA PRO A 104 20.23 11.32 -9.40
C PRO A 104 18.88 10.75 -9.03
N ILE A 105 18.70 10.16 -7.82
CA ILE A 105 17.42 9.64 -7.36
C ILE A 105 16.42 10.78 -7.17
N CYS A 106 16.84 11.92 -6.60
CA CYS A 106 16.01 13.11 -6.47
C CYS A 106 15.53 13.61 -7.84
N ALA A 107 16.42 13.68 -8.83
CA ALA A 107 16.07 14.09 -10.18
C ALA A 107 15.01 13.17 -10.81
N VAL A 108 15.15 11.85 -10.65
CA VAL A 108 14.18 10.86 -11.15
C VAL A 108 12.84 10.98 -10.42
N ILE A 109 12.83 11.11 -9.09
CA ILE A 109 11.60 11.28 -8.30
C ILE A 109 10.86 12.54 -8.74
N ASN A 110 11.54 13.68 -8.80
CA ASN A 110 10.92 14.94 -9.21
C ASN A 110 10.42 14.90 -10.66
N SER A 111 11.16 14.26 -11.57
CA SER A 111 10.71 14.06 -12.95
C SER A 111 9.45 13.18 -12.99
N SER A 112 9.43 12.10 -12.23
CA SER A 112 8.26 11.20 -12.09
C SER A 112 7.03 11.94 -11.56
N ILE A 113 7.18 12.76 -10.52
CA ILE A 113 6.09 13.56 -9.94
C ILE A 113 5.57 14.57 -10.96
N ARG A 114 6.46 15.35 -11.58
CA ARG A 114 6.08 16.39 -12.57
C ARG A 114 5.33 15.81 -13.76
N GLN A 115 5.67 14.61 -14.19
CA GLN A 115 5.02 13.93 -15.31
C GLN A 115 3.76 13.16 -14.89
N GLY A 116 3.45 13.06 -13.59
CA GLY A 116 2.38 12.21 -13.11
C GLY A 116 2.55 10.74 -13.57
N PHE A 117 3.80 10.29 -13.71
CA PHE A 117 4.14 9.00 -14.29
C PHE A 117 5.11 8.22 -13.41
N ILE A 118 4.80 6.95 -13.18
CA ILE A 118 5.66 6.02 -12.44
C ILE A 118 6.40 5.12 -13.41
N PRO A 119 7.75 5.04 -13.31
CA PRO A 119 8.53 4.10 -14.10
C PRO A 119 8.02 2.67 -13.95
N GLU A 120 7.95 1.91 -15.04
CA GLU A 120 7.43 0.53 -15.01
C GLU A 120 8.22 -0.38 -14.04
N GLN A 121 9.52 -0.15 -13.90
CA GLN A 121 10.36 -0.89 -12.95
C GLN A 121 9.92 -0.70 -11.49
N TRP A 122 9.31 0.44 -11.15
CA TRP A 122 8.82 0.70 -9.80
C TRP A 122 7.51 -0.01 -9.49
N LYS A 123 6.71 -0.31 -10.51
CA LYS A 123 5.47 -1.08 -10.41
C LYS A 123 5.71 -2.58 -10.28
N MET A 124 6.92 -3.03 -10.65
CA MET A 124 7.26 -4.45 -10.54
C MET A 124 7.40 -4.85 -9.07
N SER A 125 6.74 -5.92 -8.69
CA SER A 125 6.85 -6.49 -7.34
C SER A 125 7.01 -8.01 -7.38
N ARG A 126 7.67 -8.53 -6.36
CA ARG A 126 7.66 -9.96 -6.07
C ARG A 126 6.66 -10.23 -4.95
N VAL A 127 5.64 -11.00 -5.22
CA VAL A 127 4.66 -11.37 -4.22
C VAL A 127 5.19 -12.55 -3.40
N THR A 128 5.23 -12.38 -2.08
CA THR A 128 5.52 -13.46 -1.13
C THR A 128 4.23 -13.77 -0.36
N VAL A 129 3.87 -15.03 -0.34
CA VAL A 129 2.68 -15.49 0.36
C VAL A 129 3.02 -15.79 1.81
N LEU A 130 2.30 -15.19 2.73
CA LEU A 130 2.37 -15.49 4.16
C LEU A 130 1.10 -16.21 4.62
N PRO A 131 1.20 -17.24 5.47
CA PRO A 131 0.03 -17.86 6.08
C PRO A 131 -0.68 -16.86 7.00
N LYS A 132 -1.99 -16.81 6.93
CA LYS A 132 -2.87 -16.15 7.89
C LYS A 132 -3.20 -17.14 9.03
N ASN A 133 -3.44 -18.39 8.65
CA ASN A 133 -3.68 -19.51 9.55
C ASN A 133 -2.72 -20.66 9.20
N ILE A 134 -2.30 -21.45 10.18
CA ILE A 134 -1.46 -22.64 9.99
C ILE A 134 -2.20 -23.83 10.63
N PRO A 135 -2.41 -24.93 9.90
CA PRO A 135 -2.08 -25.14 8.48
C PRO A 135 -2.99 -24.33 7.54
N ILE A 136 -2.49 -24.02 6.35
CA ILE A 136 -3.26 -23.37 5.30
C ILE A 136 -4.21 -24.43 4.70
N LYS A 137 -5.52 -24.21 4.85
CA LYS A 137 -6.55 -25.10 4.30
C LYS A 137 -7.19 -24.57 3.04
N ASN A 138 -7.28 -23.24 2.90
CA ASN A 138 -7.93 -22.61 1.78
C ASN A 138 -7.12 -21.41 1.29
N ILE A 139 -6.73 -21.42 -0.01
CA ILE A 139 -5.95 -20.34 -0.61
C ILE A 139 -6.67 -18.99 -0.51
N GLU A 140 -7.99 -18.96 -0.68
CA GLU A 140 -8.76 -17.72 -0.74
C GLU A 140 -8.81 -16.96 0.60
N ASN A 141 -8.72 -17.69 1.72
CA ASN A 141 -8.95 -17.15 3.06
C ASN A 141 -7.74 -17.18 3.98
N ASP A 142 -6.81 -18.13 3.78
CA ASP A 142 -5.75 -18.43 4.74
C ASP A 142 -4.39 -17.86 4.35
N ILE A 143 -4.30 -17.15 3.22
CA ILE A 143 -3.05 -16.52 2.78
C ILE A 143 -3.14 -15.00 2.77
N ARG A 144 -1.97 -14.37 2.97
CA ARG A 144 -1.75 -12.93 2.80
C ARG A 144 -0.66 -12.72 1.76
N PRO A 145 -0.98 -12.17 0.59
CA PRO A 145 0.04 -11.76 -0.36
C PRO A 145 0.75 -10.50 0.16
N ILE A 146 2.07 -10.52 0.17
CA ILE A 146 2.90 -9.35 0.49
C ILE A 146 3.71 -9.00 -0.75
N ALA A 147 3.42 -7.86 -1.35
CA ALA A 147 4.18 -7.33 -2.47
C ALA A 147 5.47 -6.68 -1.98
N ILE A 148 6.59 -7.14 -2.53
CA ILE A 148 7.92 -6.58 -2.28
C ILE A 148 8.30 -5.76 -3.50
N THR A 149 8.22 -4.43 -3.35
CA THR A 149 8.53 -3.45 -4.40
C THR A 149 9.99 -3.03 -4.40
N CYS A 150 10.39 -2.29 -5.43
CA CYS A 150 11.71 -1.68 -5.56
C CYS A 150 11.98 -0.70 -4.41
N PRO A 151 13.18 -0.67 -3.80
CA PRO A 151 13.51 0.28 -2.73
C PRO A 151 13.45 1.75 -3.15
N ILE A 152 13.77 2.09 -4.40
CA ILE A 152 13.65 3.48 -4.91
C ILE A 152 12.18 3.90 -4.97
N SER A 153 11.28 3.01 -5.40
CA SER A 153 9.83 3.24 -5.35
C SER A 153 9.39 3.63 -3.93
N LYS A 154 9.85 2.90 -2.93
CA LYS A 154 9.52 3.20 -1.51
C LYS A 154 10.04 4.55 -1.04
N VAL A 155 11.18 5.01 -1.57
CA VAL A 155 11.67 6.38 -1.30
C VAL A 155 10.74 7.40 -1.93
N ALA A 156 10.29 7.19 -3.17
CA ALA A 156 9.32 8.07 -3.83
C ALA A 156 7.96 8.06 -3.09
N GLU A 157 7.42 6.87 -2.78
CA GLU A 157 6.18 6.67 -2.03
C GLU A 157 6.21 7.40 -0.67
N HIS A 158 7.38 7.42 0.01
CA HIS A 158 7.53 8.16 1.26
C HIS A 158 7.22 9.66 1.11
N PHE A 159 7.67 10.30 0.03
CA PHE A 159 7.40 11.71 -0.20
C PHE A 159 5.96 11.96 -0.60
N ILE A 160 5.39 11.10 -1.44
CA ILE A 160 3.97 11.19 -1.82
C ILE A 160 3.07 11.02 -0.58
N SER A 161 3.37 10.05 0.28
CA SER A 161 2.66 9.87 1.55
C SER A 161 2.77 11.10 2.44
N LYS A 162 3.95 11.71 2.52
CA LYS A 162 4.16 12.95 3.29
C LYS A 162 3.29 14.09 2.75
N PHE A 163 3.28 14.31 1.44
CA PHE A 163 2.45 15.35 0.81
C PHE A 163 0.96 15.09 1.01
N PHE A 164 0.57 13.82 0.96
CA PHE A 164 -0.80 13.42 1.26
C PHE A 164 -1.16 13.73 2.72
N ASP A 165 -0.35 13.31 3.67
CA ASP A 165 -0.58 13.52 5.10
C ASP A 165 -0.68 15.03 5.40
N GLU A 166 0.26 15.85 4.88
CA GLU A 166 0.27 17.32 5.07
C GLU A 166 -1.00 17.98 4.49
N HIS A 167 -1.55 17.46 3.39
CA HIS A 167 -2.77 18.00 2.79
C HIS A 167 -4.04 17.64 3.56
N PHE A 168 -4.08 16.44 4.16
CA PHE A 168 -5.27 15.90 4.80
C PHE A 168 -5.27 15.98 6.33
N ASP A 169 -4.17 16.41 6.96
CA ASP A 169 -4.00 16.41 8.42
C ASP A 169 -5.16 17.13 9.15
N GLU A 170 -5.54 18.31 8.67
CA GLU A 170 -6.63 19.10 9.26
C GLU A 170 -8.04 18.56 8.96
N ARG A 171 -8.17 17.59 8.05
CA ARG A 171 -9.45 17.02 7.58
C ARG A 171 -9.69 15.61 8.10
N GLN A 172 -8.77 15.10 8.89
CA GLN A 172 -8.87 13.75 9.41
C GLN A 172 -9.95 13.66 10.49
N ASP A 173 -10.80 12.62 10.40
CA ASP A 173 -11.78 12.32 11.44
C ASP A 173 -11.06 12.01 12.75
N GLU A 174 -11.47 12.65 13.85
CA GLU A 174 -10.91 12.44 15.19
C GLU A 174 -11.05 11.01 15.71
N ASN A 175 -11.92 10.20 15.09
CA ASN A 175 -12.12 8.79 15.40
C ASN A 175 -11.31 7.86 14.50
N GLN A 176 -10.52 8.38 13.55
CA GLN A 176 -9.66 7.60 12.68
C GLN A 176 -8.35 7.26 13.39
N PHE A 177 -8.32 6.13 14.11
CA PHE A 177 -7.14 5.68 14.82
C PHE A 177 -6.18 4.85 13.96
N GLY A 178 -6.71 4.16 12.96
CA GLY A 178 -5.91 3.33 12.06
C GLY A 178 -5.12 4.15 11.07
N SER A 179 -3.84 3.81 10.86
CA SER A 179 -2.92 4.49 9.94
C SER A 179 -2.65 5.97 10.25
N THR A 180 -3.07 6.46 11.42
CA THR A 180 -2.84 7.83 11.87
C THR A 180 -1.61 7.91 12.75
N ARG A 181 -0.74 8.88 12.44
CA ARG A 181 0.51 9.08 13.18
C ARG A 181 0.23 9.43 14.65
N GLY A 182 0.91 8.75 15.57
CA GLY A 182 0.77 8.98 17.03
C GLY A 182 -0.46 8.32 17.65
N LEU A 183 -1.37 7.75 16.88
CA LEU A 183 -2.51 6.99 17.36
C LEU A 183 -2.23 5.47 17.37
N SER A 184 -3.02 4.73 18.15
CA SER A 184 -2.87 3.28 18.32
C SER A 184 -4.20 2.59 18.56
N THR A 185 -4.22 1.28 18.39
CA THR A 185 -5.37 0.44 18.75
C THR A 185 -5.72 0.55 20.23
N THR A 186 -4.73 0.76 21.11
CA THR A 186 -4.95 0.97 22.53
C THR A 186 -5.75 2.25 22.79
N LEU A 187 -5.41 3.36 22.12
CA LEU A 187 -6.16 4.60 22.24
C LEU A 187 -7.58 4.46 21.70
N ALA A 188 -7.76 3.73 20.58
CA ALA A 188 -9.09 3.42 20.05
C ALA A 188 -9.94 2.65 21.07
N LEU A 189 -9.36 1.64 21.73
CA LEU A 189 -10.05 0.87 22.77
C LEU A 189 -10.38 1.71 24.00
N ILE A 190 -9.49 2.59 24.42
CA ILE A 190 -9.74 3.51 25.55
C ILE A 190 -10.92 4.43 25.22
N LYS A 191 -10.93 5.05 24.03
CA LYS A 191 -12.05 5.91 23.59
C LYS A 191 -13.35 5.13 23.51
N LEU A 192 -13.34 3.95 22.89
CA LEU A 192 -14.52 3.07 22.84
C LEU A 192 -15.03 2.72 24.24
N SER A 193 -14.14 2.28 25.13
CA SER A 193 -14.50 1.94 26.50
C SER A 193 -15.10 3.14 27.26
N HIS A 194 -14.54 4.32 27.07
CA HIS A 194 -15.07 5.55 27.68
C HIS A 194 -16.52 5.82 27.24
N VAL A 195 -16.78 5.77 25.94
CA VAL A 195 -18.13 5.95 25.37
C VAL A 195 -19.11 4.89 25.90
N LEU A 196 -18.66 3.63 26.02
CA LEU A 196 -19.50 2.54 26.53
C LEU A 196 -19.81 2.72 28.01
N PHE A 197 -18.85 3.11 28.84
CA PHE A 197 -19.08 3.35 30.25
C PHE A 197 -19.99 4.55 30.47
N GLU A 198 -19.76 5.66 29.80
CA GLU A 198 -20.61 6.85 29.87
C GLU A 198 -22.06 6.52 29.49
N ALA A 199 -22.27 5.75 28.42
CA ALA A 199 -23.61 5.32 28.00
C ALA A 199 -24.24 4.30 28.98
N SER A 200 -23.43 3.57 29.75
CA SER A 200 -23.87 2.58 30.74
C SER A 200 -24.27 3.17 32.10
N ASP A 201 -23.90 4.41 32.36
CA ASP A 201 -24.21 5.09 33.65
C ASP A 201 -25.74 5.26 33.84
N ASP A 202 -26.52 5.36 32.77
CA ASP A 202 -27.97 5.25 32.87
C ASP A 202 -28.42 3.80 32.71
N SER A 203 -28.89 3.19 33.81
CA SER A 203 -29.34 1.80 33.85
C SER A 203 -30.50 1.45 32.92
N ARG A 204 -31.13 2.45 32.30
CA ARG A 204 -32.21 2.25 31.30
C ARG A 204 -31.67 2.09 29.87
N ASN A 205 -30.40 2.35 29.65
CA ASN A 205 -29.80 2.27 28.34
C ASN A 205 -29.44 0.84 27.97
N ILE A 206 -29.71 0.47 26.72
CA ILE A 206 -29.24 -0.75 26.09
C ILE A 206 -28.19 -0.36 25.06
N ILE A 207 -26.94 -0.78 25.25
CA ILE A 207 -25.84 -0.50 24.34
C ILE A 207 -25.74 -1.62 23.32
N ARG A 208 -25.70 -1.25 22.05
CA ARG A 208 -25.44 -2.19 20.95
C ARG A 208 -24.20 -1.71 20.18
N VAL A 209 -23.23 -2.57 20.01
CA VAL A 209 -22.00 -2.29 19.26
C VAL A 209 -21.99 -3.12 18.00
N LEU A 210 -21.78 -2.48 16.84
CA LEU A 210 -21.65 -3.14 15.56
C LEU A 210 -20.19 -3.00 15.08
N PHE A 211 -19.50 -4.12 14.89
CA PHE A 211 -18.17 -4.16 14.28
C PHE A 211 -18.31 -4.51 12.81
N ILE A 212 -17.75 -3.65 11.95
CA ILE A 212 -17.76 -3.84 10.49
C ILE A 212 -16.31 -4.02 10.03
N ASP A 213 -16.05 -5.05 9.22
CA ASP A 213 -14.74 -5.31 8.63
C ASP A 213 -14.85 -5.45 7.11
N PHE A 214 -13.92 -4.85 6.39
CA PHE A 214 -13.89 -4.91 4.93
C PHE A 214 -13.00 -6.06 4.47
N LYS A 215 -13.54 -6.95 3.66
CA LYS A 215 -12.76 -8.00 3.02
C LYS A 215 -11.86 -7.38 1.94
N ARG A 216 -10.53 -7.54 2.05
CA ARG A 216 -9.56 -7.08 1.05
C ARG A 216 -9.69 -5.59 0.72
N ALA A 217 -9.78 -4.75 1.72
CA ALA A 217 -10.03 -3.32 1.57
C ALA A 217 -9.06 -2.62 0.59
N PHE A 218 -7.78 -3.01 0.57
CA PHE A 218 -6.78 -2.41 -0.32
C PHE A 218 -6.87 -2.93 -1.76
N ASP A 219 -7.25 -4.19 -1.96
CA ASP A 219 -7.27 -4.82 -3.29
C ASP A 219 -8.53 -4.45 -4.10
N LEU A 220 -9.60 -3.99 -3.42
CA LEU A 220 -10.91 -3.75 -4.02
C LEU A 220 -11.31 -2.27 -4.09
N ILE A 221 -10.34 -1.37 -4.03
CA ILE A 221 -10.59 0.07 -4.17
C ILE A 221 -10.90 0.39 -5.63
N ASP A 222 -12.06 1.01 -5.88
CA ASP A 222 -12.38 1.59 -7.17
C ASP A 222 -11.55 2.88 -7.38
N HIS A 223 -10.64 2.85 -8.34
CA HIS A 223 -9.73 3.96 -8.62
C HIS A 223 -10.46 5.18 -9.20
N ASN A 224 -11.61 5.01 -9.86
CA ASN A 224 -12.42 6.13 -10.34
C ASN A 224 -13.03 6.89 -9.16
N ILE A 225 -13.54 6.16 -8.14
CA ILE A 225 -14.05 6.76 -6.90
C ILE A 225 -12.92 7.43 -6.13
N LEU A 226 -11.75 6.80 -6.07
CA LEU A 226 -10.56 7.39 -5.43
C LEU A 226 -10.18 8.71 -6.10
N HIS A 227 -10.08 8.72 -7.44
CA HIS A 227 -9.79 9.94 -8.20
C HIS A 227 -10.78 11.05 -7.91
N LYS A 228 -12.09 10.73 -7.98
CA LYS A 228 -13.16 11.70 -7.68
C LYS A 228 -12.98 12.31 -6.29
N LYS A 229 -12.75 11.49 -5.27
CA LYS A 229 -12.52 11.96 -3.91
C LYS A 229 -11.29 12.83 -3.78
N LEU A 230 -10.16 12.45 -4.35
CA LEU A 230 -8.94 13.26 -4.34
C LEU A 230 -9.18 14.64 -4.97
N THR A 231 -9.92 14.69 -6.07
CA THR A 231 -10.29 15.95 -6.75
C THR A 231 -11.25 16.79 -5.89
N GLU A 232 -12.28 16.21 -5.31
CA GLU A 232 -13.23 16.89 -4.42
C GLU A 232 -12.54 17.50 -3.19
N TYR A 233 -11.52 16.83 -2.67
CA TYR A 233 -10.70 17.34 -1.57
C TYR A 233 -9.61 18.32 -2.01
N GLY A 234 -9.48 18.61 -3.30
CA GLY A 234 -8.51 19.56 -3.83
C GLY A 234 -7.06 19.08 -3.74
N PHE A 235 -6.84 17.77 -3.73
CA PHE A 235 -5.48 17.22 -3.76
C PHE A 235 -4.82 17.51 -5.12
N ALA A 236 -3.54 17.86 -5.12
CA ALA A 236 -2.82 18.27 -6.32
C ALA A 236 -2.94 17.24 -7.45
N SER A 237 -3.35 17.68 -8.65
CA SER A 237 -3.67 16.80 -9.77
C SER A 237 -2.49 15.93 -10.21
N GLN A 238 -1.25 16.47 -10.19
CA GLN A 238 -0.03 15.71 -10.49
C GLN A 238 0.18 14.55 -9.51
N LEU A 239 -0.01 14.80 -8.20
CA LEU A 239 0.13 13.77 -7.18
C LEU A 239 -0.99 12.73 -7.30
N SER A 240 -2.24 13.16 -7.56
CA SER A 240 -3.36 12.26 -7.82
C SER A 240 -3.08 11.37 -9.03
N THR A 241 -2.64 11.96 -10.14
CA THR A 241 -2.30 11.23 -11.37
C THR A 241 -1.14 10.27 -11.15
N TRP A 242 -0.13 10.69 -10.39
CA TRP A 242 0.98 9.84 -9.99
C TRP A 242 0.49 8.62 -9.18
N MET A 243 -0.33 8.85 -8.14
CA MET A 243 -0.90 7.78 -7.32
C MET A 243 -1.74 6.79 -8.14
N LEU A 244 -2.56 7.29 -9.05
CA LEU A 244 -3.41 6.46 -9.92
C LEU A 244 -2.63 5.74 -11.01
N SER A 245 -1.41 6.17 -11.31
CA SER A 245 -0.53 5.50 -12.27
C SER A 245 0.29 4.36 -11.65
N PHE A 246 0.26 4.19 -10.32
CA PHE A 246 0.92 3.11 -9.58
C PHE A 246 0.16 1.81 -9.73
#